data_967c4ef35408f02a8fa2980c2d0bbf47
#
_entry.id   967c4ef35408f02a8fa2980c2d0bbf47
#
_cell.length_a   1.000
_cell.length_b   1.000
_cell.length_c   1.000
_cell.angle_alpha   90.00
_cell.angle_beta   90.00
_cell.angle_gamma   90.00
#
_symmetry.space_group_name_H-M   'P 1'
#
loop_
_entity.id
_entity.type
_entity.pdbx_description
1 polymer ?
#
loop_
_entity_poly.entity_id
_entity_poly.type
_entity_poly.pdbx_seq_one_letter_code
_entity_poly.pdbx_strand_id
1 'polypeptide(L)'
;MRALLTGASSFTGYWFAAKLAAAGFDVIAPLRGSPSGYSGVRRDRVERLAHIAEIVPECPFGEPKFLELVKESAFDVLCHHASRVGDYRSLEFDVVGAIAENTNNIRKVLEAMLANGLRGVVSTGTVFEANEGAGNLPLRAFSPYGLSKGLTSEIIRHWCGHYSLPYGKFVIPNPFGPFEEPRFCAYMIKCWRNGEIAEVRAPRYVRDNIHVDLLGLVYARFVAETIETRRSGKIGPMGYVETQGAFAERFAGAMRERLGWDCRLNLLKQADFSEPIARMNTSEVDHDAFGWSEAPAWDGTANFYLALA
;
A
#
# COMPACT_ATOMS: atom_id res chain seq x y z
N MET A 1 16.26 -14.50 4.40
CA MET A 1 14.95 -14.97 3.88
C MET A 1 14.68 -14.28 2.55
N ARG A 2 14.13 -15.00 1.56
CA ARG A 2 13.80 -14.44 0.22
C ARG A 2 12.32 -14.12 0.09
N ALA A 3 12.00 -12.89 -0.27
CA ALA A 3 10.63 -12.42 -0.46
C ALA A 3 10.36 -12.08 -1.93
N LEU A 4 9.34 -12.70 -2.52
CA LEU A 4 8.85 -12.33 -3.85
C LEU A 4 7.75 -11.29 -3.69
N LEU A 5 8.06 -10.01 -3.98
CA LEU A 5 7.14 -8.89 -3.81
C LEU A 5 6.58 -8.42 -5.15
N THR A 6 5.32 -8.73 -5.43
CA THR A 6 4.63 -8.18 -6.60
C THR A 6 4.19 -6.74 -6.34
N GLY A 7 4.13 -5.90 -7.38
CA GLY A 7 3.66 -4.51 -7.27
C GLY A 7 4.65 -3.53 -6.64
N ALA A 8 5.92 -3.88 -6.53
CA ALA A 8 6.98 -3.07 -5.91
C ALA A 8 7.18 -1.69 -6.54
N SER A 9 6.78 -1.45 -7.79
CA SER A 9 6.85 -0.13 -8.44
C SER A 9 5.77 0.87 -8.00
N SER A 10 4.76 0.43 -7.24
CA SER A 10 3.72 1.31 -6.69
C SER A 10 4.25 2.10 -5.48
N PHE A 11 3.49 3.11 -5.03
CA PHE A 11 3.87 3.92 -3.88
C PHE A 11 4.16 3.08 -2.64
N THR A 12 3.17 2.35 -2.16
CA THR A 12 3.34 1.49 -0.98
C THR A 12 4.25 0.30 -1.24
N GLY A 13 4.23 -0.25 -2.46
CA GLY A 13 5.10 -1.38 -2.83
C GLY A 13 6.59 -1.05 -2.77
N TYR A 14 7.00 0.16 -3.16
CA TYR A 14 8.38 0.62 -3.00
C TYR A 14 8.80 0.65 -1.51
N TRP A 15 7.95 1.22 -0.65
CA TRP A 15 8.23 1.29 0.78
C TRP A 15 8.22 -0.09 1.45
N PHE A 16 7.36 -1.00 1.00
CA PHE A 16 7.38 -2.39 1.46
C PHE A 16 8.68 -3.09 1.08
N ALA A 17 9.15 -2.92 -0.17
CA ALA A 17 10.44 -3.43 -0.59
C ALA A 17 11.58 -2.89 0.27
N ALA A 18 11.61 -1.57 0.49
CA ALA A 18 12.65 -0.90 1.27
C ALA A 18 12.70 -1.40 2.73
N LYS A 19 11.52 -1.58 3.36
CA LYS A 19 11.46 -2.04 4.75
C LYS A 19 11.70 -3.55 4.89
N LEU A 20 11.30 -4.35 3.92
CA LEU A 20 11.66 -5.78 3.87
C LEU A 20 13.18 -5.94 3.72
N ALA A 21 13.82 -5.20 2.80
CA ALA A 21 15.28 -5.24 2.63
C ALA A 21 16.00 -4.79 3.91
N ALA A 22 15.55 -3.71 4.55
CA ALA A 22 16.09 -3.24 5.82
C ALA A 22 15.91 -4.25 6.98
N ALA A 23 14.86 -5.07 6.93
CA ALA A 23 14.62 -6.18 7.86
C ALA A 23 15.40 -7.46 7.50
N GLY A 24 16.30 -7.42 6.51
CA GLY A 24 17.18 -8.53 6.14
C GLY A 24 16.57 -9.54 5.16
N PHE A 25 15.49 -9.16 4.47
CA PHE A 25 14.99 -9.97 3.35
C PHE A 25 15.76 -9.69 2.06
N ASP A 26 16.09 -10.75 1.33
CA ASP A 26 16.48 -10.67 -0.07
C ASP A 26 15.18 -10.51 -0.89
N VAL A 27 14.96 -9.30 -1.42
CA VAL A 27 13.69 -8.92 -2.07
C VAL A 27 13.82 -9.08 -3.58
N ILE A 28 12.98 -9.92 -4.16
CA ILE A 28 12.84 -10.05 -5.60
C ILE A 28 11.54 -9.36 -6.04
N ALA A 29 11.67 -8.43 -6.99
CA ALA A 29 10.62 -7.54 -7.44
C ALA A 29 10.26 -7.76 -8.92
N PRO A 30 9.33 -8.66 -9.25
CA PRO A 30 8.82 -8.80 -10.61
C PRO A 30 8.01 -7.54 -10.99
N LEU A 31 8.39 -6.91 -12.09
CA LEU A 31 7.72 -5.74 -12.64
C LEU A 31 6.91 -6.15 -13.88
N ARG A 32 5.75 -5.51 -14.07
CA ARG A 32 4.89 -5.76 -15.23
C ARG A 32 5.55 -5.35 -16.54
N GLY A 33 6.32 -4.28 -16.53
CA GLY A 33 6.98 -3.73 -17.71
C GLY A 33 8.48 -3.60 -17.53
N SER A 34 9.15 -3.11 -18.60
CA SER A 34 10.57 -2.72 -18.54
C SER A 34 10.77 -1.52 -17.61
N PRO A 35 11.87 -1.43 -16.85
CA PRO A 35 12.21 -0.26 -16.03
C PRO A 35 12.22 1.06 -16.81
N SER A 36 12.64 1.05 -18.07
CA SER A 36 12.65 2.23 -18.96
C SER A 36 11.25 2.70 -19.38
N GLY A 37 10.23 1.87 -19.24
CA GLY A 37 8.84 2.20 -19.59
C GLY A 37 8.09 3.00 -18.50
N TYR A 38 8.68 3.19 -17.33
CA TYR A 38 8.07 3.98 -16.27
C TYR A 38 8.43 5.46 -16.39
N SER A 39 7.54 6.35 -15.92
CA SER A 39 7.70 7.80 -15.97
C SER A 39 7.31 8.46 -14.64
N GLY A 40 7.69 9.74 -14.46
CA GLY A 40 7.39 10.55 -13.28
C GLY A 40 7.83 9.86 -11.98
N VAL A 41 7.15 10.12 -10.88
CA VAL A 41 7.47 9.59 -9.55
C VAL A 41 7.55 8.05 -9.50
N ARG A 42 6.88 7.37 -10.42
CA ARG A 42 6.97 5.91 -10.51
C ARG A 42 8.31 5.45 -11.07
N ARG A 43 8.88 6.19 -12.02
CA ARG A 43 10.25 5.96 -12.51
C ARG A 43 11.25 6.14 -11.38
N ASP A 44 11.14 7.23 -10.60
CA ASP A 44 12.04 7.50 -9.48
C ASP A 44 12.01 6.35 -8.44
N ARG A 45 10.82 5.78 -8.18
CA ARG A 45 10.71 4.59 -7.32
C ARG A 45 11.40 3.37 -7.91
N VAL A 46 11.26 3.12 -9.21
CA VAL A 46 11.89 1.97 -9.88
C VAL A 46 13.42 2.10 -9.91
N GLU A 47 13.93 3.29 -10.16
CA GLU A 47 15.39 3.56 -10.10
C GLU A 47 15.95 3.28 -8.70
N ARG A 48 15.25 3.75 -7.65
CA ARG A 48 15.65 3.48 -6.25
C ARG A 48 15.48 2.01 -5.86
N LEU A 49 14.43 1.35 -6.37
CA LEU A 49 14.16 -0.06 -6.12
C LEU A 49 15.34 -0.95 -6.59
N ALA A 50 16.00 -0.59 -7.68
CA ALA A 50 17.15 -1.31 -8.22
C ALA A 50 18.36 -1.36 -7.25
N HIS A 51 18.43 -0.49 -6.24
CA HIS A 51 19.48 -0.49 -5.23
C HIS A 51 19.15 -1.35 -4.00
N ILE A 52 17.91 -1.80 -3.86
CA ILE A 52 17.42 -2.50 -2.65
C ILE A 52 16.74 -3.84 -2.94
N ALA A 53 16.50 -4.15 -4.21
CA ALA A 53 15.84 -5.37 -4.63
C ALA A 53 16.35 -5.85 -5.99
N GLU A 54 16.31 -7.15 -6.23
CA GLU A 54 16.52 -7.73 -7.54
C GLU A 54 15.27 -7.50 -8.41
N ILE A 55 15.40 -6.73 -9.49
CA ILE A 55 14.30 -6.45 -10.40
C ILE A 55 14.23 -7.53 -11.49
N VAL A 56 13.07 -8.16 -11.65
CA VAL A 56 12.75 -9.02 -12.78
C VAL A 56 11.80 -8.27 -13.73
N PRO A 57 12.30 -7.69 -14.84
CA PRO A 57 11.47 -6.90 -15.75
C PRO A 57 10.54 -7.77 -16.57
N GLU A 58 9.43 -7.18 -17.05
CA GLU A 58 8.46 -7.83 -17.95
C GLU A 58 7.99 -9.18 -17.42
N CYS A 59 7.65 -9.21 -16.12
CA CYS A 59 7.29 -10.41 -15.40
C CYS A 59 5.94 -10.20 -14.66
N PRO A 60 4.81 -10.08 -15.40
CA PRO A 60 3.49 -9.94 -14.79
C PRO A 60 3.09 -11.19 -14.00
N PHE A 61 2.36 -11.01 -12.91
CA PHE A 61 1.92 -12.09 -12.04
C PHE A 61 1.16 -13.19 -12.80
N GLY A 62 1.60 -14.43 -12.61
CA GLY A 62 0.96 -15.62 -13.17
C GLY A 62 1.19 -15.86 -14.66
N GLU A 63 1.88 -14.96 -15.38
CA GLU A 63 2.27 -15.14 -16.77
C GLU A 63 3.43 -16.14 -16.91
N PRO A 64 3.72 -16.66 -18.12
CA PRO A 64 4.74 -17.69 -18.32
C PRO A 64 6.07 -17.39 -17.64
N LYS A 65 6.62 -16.19 -17.82
CA LYS A 65 7.89 -15.76 -17.19
C LYS A 65 7.82 -15.76 -15.67
N PHE A 66 6.68 -15.38 -15.07
CA PHE A 66 6.50 -15.45 -13.63
C PHE A 66 6.44 -16.90 -13.14
N LEU A 67 5.76 -17.77 -13.88
CA LEU A 67 5.71 -19.20 -13.56
C LEU A 67 7.07 -19.86 -13.67
N GLU A 68 7.90 -19.47 -14.63
CA GLU A 68 9.30 -19.91 -14.76
C GLU A 68 10.12 -19.43 -13.56
N LEU A 69 10.06 -18.14 -13.21
CA LEU A 69 10.75 -17.57 -12.04
C LEU A 69 10.47 -18.37 -10.76
N VAL A 70 9.18 -18.67 -10.47
CA VAL A 70 8.81 -19.38 -9.24
C VAL A 70 9.08 -20.88 -9.28
N LYS A 71 9.31 -21.47 -10.46
CA LYS A 71 9.77 -22.85 -10.61
C LYS A 71 11.28 -23.00 -10.42
N GLU A 72 12.05 -22.01 -10.86
CA GLU A 72 13.51 -22.06 -10.86
C GLU A 72 14.14 -21.46 -9.60
N SER A 73 13.36 -20.72 -8.79
CA SER A 73 13.85 -20.04 -7.60
C SER A 73 13.07 -20.41 -6.36
N ALA A 74 13.76 -20.50 -5.23
CA ALA A 74 13.16 -20.69 -3.92
C ALA A 74 12.82 -19.33 -3.29
N PHE A 75 11.64 -19.23 -2.67
CA PHE A 75 11.18 -18.05 -1.92
C PHE A 75 10.55 -18.50 -0.61
N ASP A 76 10.89 -17.82 0.48
CA ASP A 76 10.27 -18.07 1.79
C ASP A 76 8.85 -17.54 1.85
N VAL A 77 8.56 -16.41 1.18
CA VAL A 77 7.27 -15.73 1.22
C VAL A 77 6.87 -15.13 -0.12
N LEU A 78 5.59 -15.27 -0.46
CA LEU A 78 4.94 -14.49 -1.51
C LEU A 78 4.25 -13.27 -0.90
N CYS A 79 4.78 -12.09 -1.18
CA CYS A 79 4.20 -10.80 -0.84
C CYS A 79 3.35 -10.31 -2.03
N HIS A 80 2.06 -10.66 -2.07
CA HIS A 80 1.19 -10.34 -3.20
C HIS A 80 0.53 -8.97 -3.01
N HIS A 81 1.22 -7.93 -3.52
CA HIS A 81 0.77 -6.54 -3.45
C HIS A 81 0.25 -6.00 -4.79
N ALA A 82 0.64 -6.59 -5.91
CA ALA A 82 0.14 -6.20 -7.21
C ALA A 82 -1.38 -6.31 -7.32
N SER A 83 -1.98 -5.30 -7.92
CA SER A 83 -3.42 -5.26 -8.17
C SER A 83 -3.72 -4.31 -9.33
N ARG A 84 -4.78 -4.60 -10.09
CA ARG A 84 -5.36 -3.62 -11.01
C ARG A 84 -6.08 -2.55 -10.20
N VAL A 85 -5.66 -1.30 -10.30
CA VAL A 85 -6.19 -0.18 -9.51
C VAL A 85 -7.10 0.72 -10.36
N GLY A 86 -6.60 1.25 -11.47
CA GLY A 86 -7.34 2.18 -12.35
C GLY A 86 -7.94 3.36 -11.58
N ASP A 87 -9.11 3.83 -12.01
CA ASP A 87 -9.93 4.73 -11.22
C ASP A 87 -10.74 3.93 -10.19
N TYR A 88 -10.22 3.83 -8.97
CA TYR A 88 -10.77 3.04 -7.88
C TYR A 88 -12.14 3.52 -7.36
N ARG A 89 -12.61 4.70 -7.79
CA ARG A 89 -13.92 5.26 -7.45
C ARG A 89 -14.96 5.06 -8.55
N SER A 90 -14.52 4.74 -9.76
CA SER A 90 -15.41 4.56 -10.90
C SER A 90 -16.35 3.37 -10.71
N LEU A 91 -17.62 3.58 -11.01
CA LEU A 91 -18.59 2.49 -11.09
C LEU A 91 -18.37 1.60 -12.29
N GLU A 92 -17.67 2.10 -13.33
CA GLU A 92 -17.28 1.36 -14.54
C GLU A 92 -16.00 0.52 -14.35
N PHE A 93 -15.49 0.43 -13.12
CA PHE A 93 -14.31 -0.40 -12.84
C PHE A 93 -14.61 -1.89 -13.12
N ASP A 94 -13.83 -2.49 -13.99
CA ASP A 94 -13.96 -3.89 -14.40
C ASP A 94 -13.54 -4.84 -13.27
N VAL A 95 -14.50 -5.21 -12.41
CA VAL A 95 -14.31 -6.09 -11.25
C VAL A 95 -13.81 -7.47 -11.65
N VAL A 96 -14.44 -8.06 -12.69
CA VAL A 96 -14.13 -9.44 -13.10
C VAL A 96 -12.75 -9.52 -13.72
N GLY A 97 -12.43 -8.61 -14.63
CA GLY A 97 -11.09 -8.53 -15.21
C GLY A 97 -10.00 -8.25 -14.17
N ALA A 98 -10.29 -7.41 -13.17
CA ALA A 98 -9.35 -7.16 -12.08
C ALA A 98 -9.10 -8.42 -11.24
N ILE A 99 -10.12 -9.19 -10.91
CA ILE A 99 -9.97 -10.46 -10.20
C ILE A 99 -9.14 -11.44 -11.05
N ALA A 100 -9.46 -11.56 -12.33
CA ALA A 100 -8.74 -12.45 -13.25
C ALA A 100 -7.24 -12.10 -13.32
N GLU A 101 -6.90 -10.81 -13.49
CA GLU A 101 -5.50 -10.36 -13.48
C GLU A 101 -4.80 -10.61 -12.13
N ASN A 102 -5.47 -10.25 -11.02
CA ASN A 102 -4.89 -10.34 -9.68
C ASN A 102 -4.66 -11.78 -9.22
N THR A 103 -5.39 -12.75 -9.76
CA THR A 103 -5.32 -14.17 -9.38
C THR A 103 -4.88 -15.09 -10.52
N ASN A 104 -4.31 -14.50 -11.59
CA ASN A 104 -3.88 -15.25 -12.76
C ASN A 104 -2.97 -16.43 -12.37
N ASN A 105 -3.37 -17.64 -12.73
CA ASN A 105 -2.65 -18.87 -12.42
C ASN A 105 -2.24 -19.05 -10.94
N ILE A 106 -2.91 -18.41 -9.99
CA ILE A 106 -2.55 -18.43 -8.54
C ILE A 106 -2.29 -19.84 -8.02
N ARG A 107 -3.12 -20.82 -8.40
CA ARG A 107 -2.92 -22.21 -8.00
C ARG A 107 -1.57 -22.75 -8.47
N LYS A 108 -1.23 -22.57 -9.75
CA LYS A 108 0.06 -23.04 -10.30
C LYS A 108 1.26 -22.32 -9.68
N VAL A 109 1.10 -21.02 -9.37
CA VAL A 109 2.11 -20.23 -8.66
C VAL A 109 2.37 -20.83 -7.28
N LEU A 110 1.33 -21.08 -6.50
CA LEU A 110 1.48 -21.64 -5.16
C LEU A 110 2.04 -23.07 -5.19
N GLU A 111 1.61 -23.92 -6.13
CA GLU A 111 2.15 -25.28 -6.30
C GLU A 111 3.66 -25.26 -6.61
N ALA A 112 4.09 -24.39 -7.53
CA ALA A 112 5.50 -24.25 -7.87
C ALA A 112 6.34 -23.72 -6.71
N MET A 113 5.86 -22.69 -6.02
CA MET A 113 6.56 -22.11 -4.87
C MET A 113 6.61 -23.07 -3.67
N LEU A 114 5.54 -23.86 -3.44
CA LEU A 114 5.53 -24.90 -2.39
C LEU A 114 6.56 -25.99 -2.64
N ALA A 115 6.69 -26.44 -3.89
CA ALA A 115 7.72 -27.41 -4.27
C ALA A 115 9.15 -26.90 -3.98
N ASN A 116 9.33 -25.57 -3.93
CA ASN A 116 10.59 -24.88 -3.65
C ASN A 116 10.66 -24.27 -2.23
N GLY A 117 9.79 -24.71 -1.30
CA GLY A 117 9.92 -24.38 0.12
C GLY A 117 9.18 -23.12 0.59
N LEU A 118 8.14 -22.64 -0.12
CA LEU A 118 7.29 -21.53 0.33
C LEU A 118 6.75 -21.77 1.74
N ARG A 119 6.90 -20.78 2.61
CA ARG A 119 6.49 -20.85 4.03
C ARG A 119 5.22 -20.09 4.35
N GLY A 120 4.83 -19.13 3.52
CA GLY A 120 3.61 -18.34 3.72
C GLY A 120 3.32 -17.35 2.59
N VAL A 121 2.13 -16.80 2.62
CA VAL A 121 1.66 -15.79 1.67
C VAL A 121 1.12 -14.59 2.44
N VAL A 122 1.53 -13.38 2.06
CA VAL A 122 0.97 -12.13 2.58
C VAL A 122 0.35 -11.36 1.42
N SER A 123 -0.95 -11.10 1.46
CA SER A 123 -1.60 -10.23 0.50
C SER A 123 -1.98 -8.88 1.11
N THR A 124 -2.01 -7.83 0.29
CA THR A 124 -2.47 -6.53 0.72
C THR A 124 -3.92 -6.29 0.36
N GLY A 125 -4.69 -5.91 1.36
CA GLY A 125 -6.07 -5.45 1.25
C GLY A 125 -6.18 -3.92 1.39
N THR A 126 -7.40 -3.43 1.47
CA THR A 126 -7.71 -2.00 1.63
C THR A 126 -8.97 -1.81 2.49
N VAL A 127 -9.05 -0.69 3.19
CA VAL A 127 -10.26 -0.27 3.92
C VAL A 127 -11.49 -0.07 3.01
N PHE A 128 -11.35 -0.21 1.70
CA PHE A 128 -12.47 -0.17 0.74
C PHE A 128 -13.19 -1.51 0.58
N GLU A 129 -12.64 -2.59 1.11
CA GLU A 129 -13.22 -3.93 1.03
C GLU A 129 -14.41 -4.10 1.97
N ALA A 130 -15.25 -5.10 1.69
CA ALA A 130 -16.28 -5.53 2.64
C ALA A 130 -15.64 -6.07 3.92
N ASN A 131 -16.21 -5.72 5.06
CA ASN A 131 -15.79 -6.15 6.39
C ASN A 131 -14.37 -5.73 6.79
N GLU A 132 -13.78 -4.75 6.08
CA GLU A 132 -12.50 -4.18 6.48
C GLU A 132 -12.68 -2.81 7.14
N GLY A 133 -11.76 -2.54 8.08
CA GLY A 133 -11.81 -1.33 8.89
C GLY A 133 -13.01 -1.28 9.85
N ALA A 134 -13.25 -0.08 10.40
CA ALA A 134 -14.42 0.28 11.16
C ALA A 134 -15.07 1.52 10.55
N GLY A 135 -16.32 1.79 10.89
CA GLY A 135 -17.04 2.96 10.37
C GLY A 135 -18.54 2.78 10.35
N ASN A 136 -19.22 3.43 9.39
CA ASN A 136 -20.65 3.34 9.23
C ASN A 136 -21.08 1.95 8.75
N LEU A 137 -22.06 1.38 9.41
CA LEU A 137 -22.68 0.12 9.01
C LEU A 137 -23.73 0.31 7.90
N PRO A 138 -23.95 -0.71 7.03
CA PRO A 138 -23.20 -1.96 6.93
C PRO A 138 -21.81 -1.76 6.33
N LEU A 139 -20.83 -2.54 6.81
CA LEU A 139 -19.47 -2.58 6.26
C LEU A 139 -19.48 -3.37 4.94
N ARG A 140 -19.79 -2.70 3.87
CA ARG A 140 -19.78 -3.26 2.51
C ARG A 140 -18.62 -2.68 1.70
N ALA A 141 -18.25 -3.34 0.62
CA ALA A 141 -17.27 -2.77 -0.31
C ALA A 141 -17.70 -1.38 -0.76
N PHE A 142 -16.81 -0.40 -0.59
CA PHE A 142 -17.11 1.00 -0.89
C PHE A 142 -17.22 1.25 -2.40
N SER A 143 -16.45 0.52 -3.19
CA SER A 143 -16.41 0.67 -4.64
C SER A 143 -16.22 -0.67 -5.33
N PRO A 144 -16.45 -0.75 -6.66
CA PRO A 144 -16.13 -1.95 -7.45
C PRO A 144 -14.67 -2.39 -7.29
N TYR A 145 -13.72 -1.45 -7.16
CA TYR A 145 -12.34 -1.75 -6.82
C TYR A 145 -12.22 -2.46 -5.44
N GLY A 146 -12.87 -1.93 -4.39
CA GLY A 146 -12.88 -2.56 -3.08
C GLY A 146 -13.45 -3.97 -3.11
N LEU A 147 -14.52 -4.18 -3.89
CA LEU A 147 -15.08 -5.50 -4.12
C LEU A 147 -14.07 -6.45 -4.77
N SER A 148 -13.39 -6.01 -5.84
CA SER A 148 -12.37 -6.84 -6.50
C SER A 148 -11.23 -7.24 -5.58
N LYS A 149 -10.78 -6.32 -4.72
CA LYS A 149 -9.72 -6.58 -3.72
C LYS A 149 -10.15 -7.62 -2.70
N GLY A 150 -11.36 -7.50 -2.16
CA GLY A 150 -11.90 -8.45 -1.20
C GLY A 150 -12.02 -9.86 -1.79
N LEU A 151 -12.57 -9.98 -3.01
CA LEU A 151 -12.68 -11.26 -3.70
C LEU A 151 -11.32 -11.85 -4.06
N THR A 152 -10.35 -11.03 -4.47
CA THR A 152 -8.96 -11.46 -4.68
C THR A 152 -8.38 -12.07 -3.39
N SER A 153 -8.54 -11.39 -2.26
CA SER A 153 -8.07 -11.88 -0.96
C SER A 153 -8.71 -13.22 -0.58
N GLU A 154 -10.01 -13.39 -0.83
CA GLU A 154 -10.73 -14.64 -0.54
C GLU A 154 -10.24 -15.80 -1.42
N ILE A 155 -9.99 -15.57 -2.71
CA ILE A 155 -9.45 -16.59 -3.61
C ILE A 155 -8.06 -17.04 -3.14
N ILE A 156 -7.16 -16.11 -2.80
CA ILE A 156 -5.82 -16.44 -2.31
C ILE A 156 -5.90 -17.18 -0.98
N ARG A 157 -6.75 -16.71 -0.04
CA ARG A 157 -6.96 -17.35 1.25
C ARG A 157 -7.48 -18.79 1.11
N HIS A 158 -8.40 -19.01 0.16
CA HIS A 158 -8.91 -20.36 -0.15
C HIS A 158 -7.79 -21.32 -0.54
N TRP A 159 -6.94 -20.91 -1.49
CA TRP A 159 -5.83 -21.76 -1.93
C TRP A 159 -4.76 -21.94 -0.86
N CYS A 160 -4.46 -20.92 -0.06
CA CYS A 160 -3.57 -21.07 1.10
C CYS A 160 -4.12 -22.09 2.09
N GLY A 161 -5.42 -22.04 2.39
CA GLY A 161 -6.08 -23.03 3.25
C GLY A 161 -6.01 -24.44 2.68
N HIS A 162 -6.23 -24.60 1.37
CA HIS A 162 -6.13 -25.90 0.69
C HIS A 162 -4.73 -26.54 0.82
N TYR A 163 -3.69 -25.70 0.75
CA TYR A 163 -2.29 -26.16 0.87
C TYR A 163 -1.73 -26.07 2.30
N SER A 164 -2.54 -25.75 3.31
CA SER A 164 -2.10 -25.54 4.70
C SER A 164 -0.97 -24.52 4.84
N LEU A 165 -0.98 -23.51 3.97
CA LEU A 165 -0.05 -22.38 4.00
C LEU A 165 -0.58 -21.28 4.93
N PRO A 166 0.26 -20.69 5.79
CA PRO A 166 -0.06 -19.45 6.50
C PRO A 166 -0.44 -18.35 5.53
N TYR A 167 -1.54 -17.64 5.80
CA TYR A 167 -2.00 -16.52 5.02
C TYR A 167 -2.14 -15.27 5.88
N GLY A 168 -1.37 -14.24 5.55
CA GLY A 168 -1.46 -12.92 6.15
C GLY A 168 -2.24 -11.95 5.26
N LYS A 169 -3.21 -11.21 5.83
CA LYS A 169 -3.88 -10.10 5.16
C LYS A 169 -3.48 -8.78 5.80
N PHE A 170 -2.83 -7.91 5.02
CA PHE A 170 -2.40 -6.58 5.46
C PHE A 170 -3.30 -5.52 4.86
N VAL A 171 -4.12 -4.84 5.68
CA VAL A 171 -5.13 -3.87 5.22
C VAL A 171 -4.55 -2.46 5.21
N ILE A 172 -4.47 -1.85 4.02
CA ILE A 172 -3.89 -0.52 3.82
C ILE A 172 -4.98 0.54 3.99
N PRO A 173 -4.79 1.57 4.86
CA PRO A 173 -5.68 2.72 4.97
C PRO A 173 -5.36 3.80 3.92
N ASN A 174 -5.16 5.06 4.29
CA ASN A 174 -4.74 6.13 3.37
C ASN A 174 -3.27 6.48 3.62
N PRO A 175 -2.34 5.85 2.92
CA PRO A 175 -0.91 6.15 3.08
C PRO A 175 -0.55 7.49 2.43
N PHE A 176 0.36 8.23 3.08
CA PHE A 176 0.95 9.47 2.59
C PHE A 176 2.45 9.51 2.89
N GLY A 177 3.19 10.39 2.20
CA GLY A 177 4.61 10.58 2.43
C GLY A 177 5.44 10.64 1.14
N PRO A 178 6.77 10.52 1.24
CA PRO A 178 7.66 10.65 0.08
C PRO A 178 7.34 9.65 -1.02
N PHE A 179 7.42 10.11 -2.26
CA PHE A 179 7.14 9.32 -3.48
C PHE A 179 5.68 8.91 -3.68
N GLU A 180 4.70 9.56 -3.03
CA GLU A 180 3.29 9.30 -3.32
C GLU A 180 2.90 9.77 -4.74
N GLU A 181 1.84 9.18 -5.30
CA GLU A 181 1.17 9.72 -6.48
C GLU A 181 0.48 11.06 -6.13
N PRO A 182 0.06 11.86 -7.15
CA PRO A 182 -0.67 13.11 -6.94
C PRO A 182 -2.02 12.89 -6.23
N ARG A 183 -1.97 12.70 -4.90
CA ARG A 183 -3.12 12.51 -4.02
C ARG A 183 -3.27 13.72 -3.09
N PHE A 184 -3.92 13.53 -1.95
CA PHE A 184 -4.33 14.62 -1.07
C PHE A 184 -3.17 15.46 -0.53
N CYS A 185 -2.12 14.83 0.00
CA CYS A 185 -0.95 15.57 0.51
C CYS A 185 -0.16 16.23 -0.62
N ALA A 186 0.13 15.48 -1.68
CA ALA A 186 0.81 16.03 -2.85
C ALA A 186 0.04 17.16 -3.52
N TYR A 187 -1.31 17.12 -3.51
CA TYR A 187 -2.17 18.22 -3.97
C TYR A 187 -1.96 19.49 -3.12
N MET A 188 -1.99 19.37 -1.80
CA MET A 188 -1.77 20.51 -0.90
C MET A 188 -0.39 21.12 -1.10
N ILE A 189 0.65 20.30 -1.17
CA ILE A 189 2.03 20.72 -1.46
C ILE A 189 2.10 21.47 -2.80
N LYS A 190 1.45 20.95 -3.85
CA LYS A 190 1.42 21.62 -5.16
C LYS A 190 0.80 23.01 -5.08
N CYS A 191 -0.33 23.15 -4.36
CA CYS A 191 -0.95 24.46 -4.15
C CYS A 191 0.02 25.43 -3.44
N TRP A 192 0.59 24.99 -2.32
CA TRP A 192 1.46 25.84 -1.51
C TRP A 192 2.75 26.25 -2.23
N ARG A 193 3.35 25.34 -3.01
CA ARG A 193 4.51 25.66 -3.86
C ARG A 193 4.21 26.77 -4.87
N ASN A 194 2.98 26.84 -5.36
CA ASN A 194 2.51 27.89 -6.27
C ASN A 194 2.02 29.15 -5.55
N GLY A 195 2.09 29.22 -4.19
CA GLY A 195 1.55 30.31 -3.41
C GLY A 195 0.02 30.33 -3.31
N GLU A 196 -0.63 29.22 -3.68
CA GLU A 196 -2.08 29.07 -3.70
C GLU A 196 -2.60 28.54 -2.37
N ILE A 197 -3.90 28.79 -2.10
CA ILE A 197 -4.62 28.21 -0.96
C ILE A 197 -5.10 26.81 -1.36
N ALA A 198 -4.80 25.80 -0.54
CA ALA A 198 -5.30 24.45 -0.79
C ALA A 198 -6.74 24.29 -0.25
N GLU A 199 -7.65 23.86 -1.12
CA GLU A 199 -9.05 23.63 -0.76
C GLU A 199 -9.28 22.20 -0.28
N VAL A 200 -9.91 22.05 0.89
CA VAL A 200 -10.36 20.77 1.41
C VAL A 200 -11.87 20.64 1.20
N ARG A 201 -12.27 19.94 0.14
CA ARG A 201 -13.67 19.86 -0.30
C ARG A 201 -14.56 19.03 0.61
N ALA A 202 -14.01 18.02 1.27
CA ALA A 202 -14.74 17.07 2.11
C ALA A 202 -14.11 16.95 3.51
N PRO A 203 -14.06 18.06 4.31
CA PRO A 203 -13.31 18.11 5.55
C PRO A 203 -13.90 17.26 6.68
N ARG A 204 -15.17 16.84 6.59
CA ARG A 204 -15.89 16.15 7.66
C ARG A 204 -15.80 14.63 7.64
N TYR A 205 -15.25 14.04 6.58
CA TYR A 205 -14.99 12.60 6.57
C TYR A 205 -13.88 12.24 7.56
N VAL A 206 -14.12 11.26 8.42
CA VAL A 206 -13.09 10.65 9.25
C VAL A 206 -12.34 9.60 8.43
N ARG A 207 -11.03 9.76 8.34
CA ARG A 207 -10.14 8.86 7.61
C ARG A 207 -8.96 8.50 8.48
N ASP A 208 -8.32 7.41 8.11
CA ASP A 208 -7.10 6.92 8.73
C ASP A 208 -5.95 7.20 7.75
N ASN A 209 -5.18 8.23 8.05
CA ASN A 209 -4.01 8.62 7.26
C ASN A 209 -2.75 8.10 7.95
N ILE A 210 -1.98 7.26 7.29
CA ILE A 210 -0.77 6.67 7.87
C ILE A 210 0.48 7.11 7.09
N HIS A 211 1.53 7.50 7.82
CA HIS A 211 2.80 7.77 7.17
C HIS A 211 3.38 6.49 6.57
N VAL A 212 3.79 6.55 5.31
CA VAL A 212 4.17 5.35 4.55
C VAL A 212 5.40 4.64 5.11
N ASP A 213 6.28 5.38 5.80
CA ASP A 213 7.44 4.82 6.49
C ASP A 213 7.01 3.88 7.63
N LEU A 214 6.07 4.33 8.48
CA LEU A 214 5.48 3.50 9.53
C LEU A 214 4.73 2.30 8.94
N LEU A 215 3.91 2.54 7.92
CA LEU A 215 3.17 1.48 7.23
C LEU A 215 4.12 0.37 6.73
N GLY A 216 5.27 0.76 6.16
CA GLY A 216 6.28 -0.17 5.66
C GLY A 216 6.95 -0.98 6.78
N LEU A 217 7.25 -0.36 7.93
CA LEU A 217 7.82 -1.04 9.10
C LEU A 217 6.85 -2.11 9.64
N VAL A 218 5.57 -1.74 9.81
CA VAL A 218 4.53 -2.68 10.27
C VAL A 218 4.36 -3.82 9.26
N TYR A 219 4.43 -3.51 7.96
CA TYR A 219 4.34 -4.52 6.90
C TYR A 219 5.47 -5.54 6.99
N ALA A 220 6.73 -5.08 7.06
CA ALA A 220 7.89 -5.97 7.11
C ALA A 220 7.84 -6.90 8.35
N ARG A 221 7.46 -6.36 9.52
CA ARG A 221 7.28 -7.16 10.73
C ARG A 221 6.16 -8.19 10.58
N PHE A 222 5.02 -7.80 10.05
CA PHE A 222 3.89 -8.71 9.83
C PHE A 222 4.24 -9.85 8.85
N VAL A 223 5.02 -9.57 7.81
CA VAL A 223 5.54 -10.60 6.90
C VAL A 223 6.45 -11.58 7.67
N ALA A 224 7.41 -11.09 8.45
CA ALA A 224 8.30 -11.91 9.24
C ALA A 224 7.51 -12.80 10.22
N GLU A 225 6.60 -12.22 11.00
CA GLU A 225 5.77 -12.94 11.96
C GLU A 225 4.91 -14.03 11.31
N THR A 226 4.34 -13.76 10.13
CA THR A 226 3.51 -14.73 9.40
C THR A 226 4.28 -16.00 9.07
N ILE A 227 5.53 -15.88 8.60
CA ILE A 227 6.35 -17.04 8.21
C ILE A 227 7.07 -17.70 9.39
N GLU A 228 7.44 -16.95 10.42
CA GLU A 228 8.11 -17.45 11.63
C GLU A 228 7.15 -18.23 12.51
N THR A 229 5.99 -17.66 12.80
CA THR A 229 4.98 -18.31 13.63
C THR A 229 4.17 -19.37 12.90
N ARG A 230 4.19 -19.36 11.56
CA ARG A 230 3.36 -20.20 10.68
C ARG A 230 1.86 -20.07 10.99
N ARG A 231 1.41 -18.88 11.35
CA ARG A 231 0.02 -18.57 11.68
C ARG A 231 -0.58 -17.62 10.66
N SER A 232 -1.80 -17.93 10.25
CA SER A 232 -2.62 -17.00 9.47
C SER A 232 -3.10 -15.87 10.36
N GLY A 233 -3.19 -14.67 9.79
CA GLY A 233 -3.63 -13.49 10.54
C GLY A 233 -4.04 -12.34 9.64
N LYS A 234 -4.58 -11.30 10.28
CA LYS A 234 -4.93 -10.04 9.63
C LYS A 234 -4.48 -8.88 10.51
N ILE A 235 -3.92 -7.85 9.87
CA ILE A 235 -3.65 -6.57 10.53
C ILE A 235 -4.11 -5.42 9.63
N GLY A 236 -4.70 -4.41 10.23
CA GLY A 236 -5.01 -3.14 9.60
C GLY A 236 -4.43 -2.02 10.47
N PRO A 237 -3.16 -1.60 10.25
CA PRO A 237 -2.51 -0.63 11.11
C PRO A 237 -3.16 0.74 11.01
N MET A 238 -3.38 1.38 12.16
CA MET A 238 -3.89 2.73 12.30
C MET A 238 -2.75 3.76 12.23
N GLY A 239 -3.06 4.91 11.64
CA GLY A 239 -2.24 6.12 11.72
C GLY A 239 -3.00 7.27 12.39
N TYR A 240 -3.15 8.40 11.69
CA TYR A 240 -3.93 9.55 12.15
C TYR A 240 -5.40 9.35 11.82
N VAL A 241 -6.18 8.91 12.80
CA VAL A 241 -7.63 8.72 12.66
C VAL A 241 -8.34 9.99 13.08
N GLU A 242 -8.60 10.86 12.14
CA GLU A 242 -9.20 12.16 12.37
C GLU A 242 -10.00 12.63 11.13
N THR A 243 -10.71 13.76 11.23
CA THR A 243 -11.38 14.31 10.06
C THR A 243 -10.37 14.77 9.02
N GLN A 244 -10.72 14.71 7.74
CA GLN A 244 -9.82 15.18 6.66
C GLN A 244 -9.45 16.66 6.82
N GLY A 245 -10.32 17.47 7.44
CA GLY A 245 -10.01 18.85 7.79
C GLY A 245 -8.91 18.92 8.85
N ALA A 246 -9.05 18.18 9.95
CA ALA A 246 -8.06 18.15 11.04
C ALA A 246 -6.71 17.59 10.54
N PHE A 247 -6.74 16.55 9.71
CA PHE A 247 -5.52 16.04 9.11
C PHE A 247 -4.85 17.06 8.17
N ALA A 248 -5.64 17.80 7.38
CA ALA A 248 -5.09 18.87 6.54
C ALA A 248 -4.43 19.98 7.37
N GLU A 249 -5.03 20.37 8.49
CA GLU A 249 -4.47 21.37 9.42
C GLU A 249 -3.17 20.86 10.07
N ARG A 250 -3.14 19.61 10.52
CA ARG A 250 -1.93 18.94 11.02
C ARG A 250 -0.82 18.92 9.97
N PHE A 251 -1.12 18.48 8.75
CA PHE A 251 -0.17 18.43 7.65
C PHE A 251 0.34 19.82 7.28
N ALA A 252 -0.55 20.82 7.19
CA ALA A 252 -0.17 22.22 6.91
C ALA A 252 0.73 22.80 8.01
N GLY A 253 0.43 22.53 9.30
CA GLY A 253 1.28 22.94 10.42
C GLY A 253 2.67 22.34 10.31
N ALA A 254 2.75 21.01 10.15
CA ALA A 254 4.02 20.30 10.03
C ALA A 254 4.86 20.75 8.82
N MET A 255 4.21 21.01 7.68
CA MET A 255 4.91 21.46 6.46
C MET A 255 5.32 22.94 6.52
N ARG A 256 4.51 23.81 7.13
CA ARG A 256 4.83 25.24 7.29
C ARG A 256 6.16 25.45 8.00
N GLU A 257 6.36 24.74 9.10
CA GLU A 257 7.59 24.83 9.89
C GLU A 257 8.83 24.33 9.13
N ARG A 258 8.66 23.33 8.26
CA ARG A 258 9.76 22.66 7.56
C ARG A 258 10.08 23.24 6.19
N LEU A 259 9.06 23.68 5.47
CA LEU A 259 9.21 24.23 4.11
C LEU A 259 9.44 25.74 4.12
N GLY A 260 9.01 26.43 5.20
CA GLY A 260 8.99 27.90 5.24
C GLY A 260 7.94 28.51 4.33
N TRP A 261 6.95 27.74 3.88
CA TRP A 261 5.84 28.21 3.04
C TRP A 261 4.63 28.56 3.90
N ASP A 262 3.74 29.42 3.38
CA ASP A 262 2.55 29.87 4.12
C ASP A 262 1.51 28.77 4.40
N CYS A 263 1.48 27.71 3.61
CA CYS A 263 0.65 26.49 3.78
C CYS A 263 -0.80 26.78 4.17
N ARG A 264 -1.47 27.71 3.45
CA ARG A 264 -2.86 28.11 3.73
C ARG A 264 -3.86 27.06 3.28
N LEU A 265 -4.92 26.91 4.08
CA LEU A 265 -6.04 26.01 3.82
C LEU A 265 -7.35 26.77 3.75
N ASN A 266 -8.27 26.25 2.93
CA ASN A 266 -9.68 26.63 2.91
C ASN A 266 -10.54 25.37 3.07
N LEU A 267 -11.12 25.17 4.25
CA LEU A 267 -12.03 24.05 4.52
C LEU A 267 -13.43 24.39 4.02
N LEU A 268 -13.85 23.75 2.92
CA LEU A 268 -15.15 24.03 2.32
C LEU A 268 -16.28 23.44 3.17
N LYS A 269 -17.47 24.09 3.09
CA LYS A 269 -18.68 23.57 3.75
C LYS A 269 -19.14 22.28 3.06
N GLN A 270 -19.04 21.16 3.78
CA GLN A 270 -19.53 19.87 3.30
C GLN A 270 -20.97 19.65 3.81
N ALA A 271 -21.93 19.60 2.89
CA ALA A 271 -23.33 19.31 3.17
C ALA A 271 -23.68 17.84 2.91
N ASP A 272 -23.07 17.25 1.88
CA ASP A 272 -23.41 15.91 1.39
C ASP A 272 -22.32 14.88 1.71
N PHE A 273 -22.77 13.64 1.92
CA PHE A 273 -21.91 12.50 2.21
C PHE A 273 -22.25 11.36 1.25
N SER A 274 -21.45 11.22 0.19
CA SER A 274 -21.57 10.14 -0.79
C SER A 274 -20.79 8.86 -0.39
N GLU A 275 -19.92 8.99 0.61
CA GLU A 275 -19.11 7.90 1.17
C GLU A 275 -19.46 7.68 2.65
N PRO A 276 -19.05 6.54 3.25
CA PRO A 276 -19.14 6.37 4.71
C PRO A 276 -18.45 7.52 5.44
N ILE A 277 -19.11 8.10 6.45
CA ILE A 277 -18.59 9.24 7.22
C ILE A 277 -17.25 8.88 7.86
N ALA A 278 -17.16 7.70 8.47
CA ALA A 278 -15.94 7.18 9.05
C ALA A 278 -15.50 5.90 8.32
N ARG A 279 -14.20 5.79 8.05
CA ARG A 279 -13.56 4.58 7.51
C ARG A 279 -12.10 4.58 7.92
N MET A 280 -11.75 3.62 8.78
CA MET A 280 -10.45 3.54 9.42
C MET A 280 -10.08 2.09 9.73
N ASN A 281 -8.80 1.79 9.87
CA ASN A 281 -8.31 0.55 10.42
C ASN A 281 -8.54 0.48 11.95
N THR A 282 -8.24 -0.65 12.56
CA THR A 282 -8.57 -0.93 13.96
C THR A 282 -7.41 -1.53 14.77
N SER A 283 -6.24 -1.70 14.15
CA SER A 283 -5.06 -2.21 14.86
C SER A 283 -4.17 -1.05 15.27
N GLU A 284 -4.09 -0.79 16.57
CA GLU A 284 -3.16 0.20 17.12
C GLU A 284 -1.71 -0.20 16.82
N VAL A 285 -0.87 0.79 16.58
CA VAL A 285 0.55 0.63 16.29
C VAL A 285 1.36 1.28 17.40
N ASP A 286 2.12 0.49 18.12
CA ASP A 286 3.09 0.96 19.09
C ASP A 286 4.33 1.50 18.35
N HIS A 287 4.43 2.82 18.22
CA HIS A 287 5.50 3.49 17.49
C HIS A 287 6.89 3.17 18.07
N ASP A 288 7.00 3.08 19.40
CA ASP A 288 8.27 2.80 20.09
C ASP A 288 8.76 1.39 19.80
N ALA A 289 7.85 0.42 19.72
CA ALA A 289 8.17 -0.96 19.34
C ALA A 289 8.73 -1.10 17.90
N PHE A 290 8.45 -0.12 17.03
CA PHE A 290 8.99 -0.03 15.68
C PHE A 290 10.19 0.92 15.59
N GLY A 291 10.61 1.58 16.68
CA GLY A 291 11.62 2.62 16.65
C GLY A 291 11.25 3.79 15.71
N TRP A 292 9.94 4.00 15.52
CA TRP A 292 9.44 5.05 14.64
C TRP A 292 9.10 6.31 15.44
N SER A 293 9.48 7.46 14.89
CA SER A 293 9.08 8.74 15.45
C SER A 293 8.59 9.69 14.37
N GLU A 294 7.66 10.53 14.75
CA GLU A 294 6.94 11.42 13.83
C GLU A 294 7.86 12.47 13.20
N ALA A 295 8.71 13.11 14.00
CA ALA A 295 9.52 14.23 13.53
C ALA A 295 10.44 13.88 12.36
N PRO A 296 11.29 12.83 12.39
CA PRO A 296 12.09 12.42 11.23
C PRO A 296 11.25 12.02 10.01
N ALA A 297 10.08 11.42 10.22
CA ALA A 297 9.19 11.05 9.11
C ALA A 297 8.65 12.29 8.39
N TRP A 298 8.23 13.30 9.13
CA TRP A 298 7.80 14.58 8.59
C TRP A 298 8.95 15.36 7.93
N ASP A 299 10.15 15.33 8.54
CA ASP A 299 11.35 15.92 7.95
C ASP A 299 11.68 15.26 6.59
N GLY A 300 11.62 13.95 6.52
CA GLY A 300 11.81 13.20 5.29
C GLY A 300 10.78 13.55 4.20
N THR A 301 9.52 13.77 4.61
CA THR A 301 8.46 14.21 3.70
C THR A 301 8.72 15.61 3.16
N ALA A 302 9.07 16.56 4.02
CA ALA A 302 9.39 17.93 3.62
C ALA A 302 10.62 17.97 2.69
N ASN A 303 11.69 17.27 3.05
CA ASN A 303 12.91 17.19 2.24
C ASN A 303 12.66 16.61 0.84
N PHE A 304 11.79 15.61 0.74
CA PHE A 304 11.38 15.07 -0.56
C PHE A 304 10.72 16.13 -1.43
N TYR A 305 9.79 16.92 -0.89
CA TYR A 305 9.10 17.95 -1.66
C TYR A 305 9.98 19.17 -1.96
N LEU A 306 10.91 19.52 -1.07
CA LEU A 306 11.93 20.57 -1.35
C LEU A 306 12.84 20.17 -2.52
N ALA A 307 13.21 18.91 -2.61
CA ALA A 307 14.04 18.41 -3.72
C ALA A 307 13.32 18.39 -5.08
N LEU A 308 11.98 18.52 -5.10
CA LEU A 308 11.17 18.62 -6.31
C LEU A 308 10.82 20.08 -6.68
N ALA A 309 11.17 21.05 -5.84
CA ALA A 309 10.91 22.47 -6.05
C ALA A 309 12.03 23.08 -6.89
#